data_660881a6af0c80935006af77ae1cde8e
#
_entry.id   660881a6af0c80935006af77ae1cde8e
#
_cell.length_a   1.000
_cell.length_b   1.000
_cell.length_c   1.000
_cell.angle_alpha   90.00
_cell.angle_beta   90.00
_cell.angle_gamma   90.00
#
_symmetry.space_group_name_H-M   'P 1'
#
loop_
_entity.id
_entity.type
_entity.pdbx_description
1 polymer ?
#
loop_
_entity_poly.entity_id
_entity_poly.type
_entity_poly.pdbx_seq_one_letter_code
_entity_poly.pdbx_strand_id
1 'polypeptide(L)'
;MQNQNFTTTLLVDQTPTEAFEAIKNVRGWWSGLHSEAFSGNSDKLNDEFTFRAGDSAHYTKQKLVALIPDKKITWLVTESKLTFVENQTEWTGTKISFDISKENNKTKIVFTHEGLVPELECYNSCTPAWTQYIQERLLLSLIKKSPFLPENK
;
A
#
# COMPACT_ATOMS: atom_id res chain seq x y z
N MET A 1 23.67 0.25 11.50
CA MET A 1 22.99 1.05 10.50
C MET A 1 21.53 1.21 10.79
N GLN A 2 21.08 2.43 10.79
CA GLN A 2 19.68 2.70 11.01
C GLN A 2 18.87 2.30 9.79
N ASN A 3 17.77 1.65 10.05
CA ASN A 3 16.79 1.37 9.00
C ASN A 3 15.79 2.53 8.99
N GLN A 4 15.83 3.34 7.95
CA GLN A 4 15.01 4.53 7.87
C GLN A 4 13.89 4.42 6.85
N ASN A 5 13.49 3.19 6.52
CA ASN A 5 12.35 2.98 5.62
C ASN A 5 11.11 3.64 6.19
N PHE A 6 10.29 4.17 5.31
CA PHE A 6 9.02 4.73 5.77
C PHE A 6 8.12 3.61 6.26
N THR A 7 7.51 3.81 7.42
CA THR A 7 6.60 2.83 8.00
C THR A 7 5.48 3.55 8.75
N THR A 8 4.30 2.93 8.78
CA THR A 8 3.19 3.44 9.55
C THR A 8 2.34 2.26 10.01
N THR A 9 1.62 2.41 11.10
CA THR A 9 0.91 1.31 11.74
C THR A 9 -0.55 1.67 11.97
N LEU A 10 -1.43 0.69 11.71
CA LEU A 10 -2.86 0.78 12.02
C LEU A 10 -3.22 -0.29 13.03
N LEU A 11 -4.10 0.06 13.97
CA LEU A 11 -4.78 -0.92 14.81
C LEU A 11 -6.26 -0.85 14.47
N VAL A 12 -6.83 -1.98 14.07
CA VAL A 12 -8.20 -2.00 13.57
C VAL A 12 -9.00 -3.10 14.24
N ASP A 13 -10.32 -2.98 14.17
CA ASP A 13 -11.21 -3.97 14.78
C ASP A 13 -11.53 -5.14 13.84
N GLN A 14 -11.26 -4.97 12.56
CA GLN A 14 -11.50 -6.03 11.59
C GLN A 14 -10.52 -7.17 11.81
N THR A 15 -10.91 -8.39 11.39
CA THR A 15 -10.08 -9.56 11.57
C THR A 15 -8.85 -9.52 10.67
N PRO A 16 -7.82 -10.33 10.98
CA PRO A 16 -6.67 -10.44 10.07
C PRO A 16 -7.07 -10.85 8.66
N THR A 17 -8.08 -11.71 8.51
CA THR A 17 -8.55 -12.12 7.21
C THR A 17 -9.19 -10.95 6.47
N GLU A 18 -10.01 -10.16 7.16
CA GLU A 18 -10.62 -8.99 6.56
C GLU A 18 -9.56 -7.98 6.14
N ALA A 19 -8.55 -7.78 7.00
CA ALA A 19 -7.46 -6.87 6.68
C ALA A 19 -6.68 -7.36 5.47
N PHE A 20 -6.37 -8.65 5.44
CA PHE A 20 -5.63 -9.26 4.34
C PHE A 20 -6.36 -9.05 3.01
N GLU A 21 -7.66 -9.34 2.97
CA GLU A 21 -8.43 -9.20 1.74
C GLU A 21 -8.55 -7.74 1.30
N ALA A 22 -8.71 -6.82 2.25
CA ALA A 22 -8.79 -5.40 1.90
C ALA A 22 -7.48 -4.88 1.34
N ILE A 23 -6.36 -5.28 1.94
CA ILE A 23 -5.04 -4.84 1.46
C ILE A 23 -4.76 -5.39 0.07
N LYS A 24 -5.10 -6.63 -0.16
CA LYS A 24 -4.89 -7.28 -1.44
C LYS A 24 -5.64 -6.55 -2.57
N ASN A 25 -6.77 -5.96 -2.25
CA ASN A 25 -7.59 -5.23 -3.21
C ASN A 25 -7.06 -3.80 -3.34
N VAL A 26 -5.97 -3.63 -4.09
CA VAL A 26 -5.32 -2.31 -4.20
C VAL A 26 -6.26 -1.25 -4.76
N ARG A 27 -7.17 -1.62 -5.64
CA ARG A 27 -8.11 -0.65 -6.21
C ARG A 27 -9.08 -0.11 -5.16
N GLY A 28 -9.26 -0.81 -4.06
CA GLY A 28 -10.19 -0.39 -3.02
C GLY A 28 -9.64 0.65 -2.07
N TRP A 29 -8.33 0.66 -1.85
CA TRP A 29 -7.75 1.60 -0.90
C TRP A 29 -6.70 2.54 -1.51
N TRP A 30 -6.03 2.13 -2.57
CA TRP A 30 -4.97 2.94 -3.16
C TRP A 30 -5.57 3.82 -4.25
N SER A 31 -6.63 4.53 -3.90
CA SER A 31 -7.39 5.29 -4.87
C SER A 31 -8.16 6.41 -4.17
N GLY A 32 -8.73 7.29 -4.97
CA GLY A 32 -9.62 8.34 -4.47
C GLY A 32 -8.93 9.64 -4.11
N LEU A 33 -7.64 9.78 -4.37
CA LEU A 33 -6.90 10.99 -4.01
C LEU A 33 -6.34 11.74 -5.23
N HIS A 34 -5.83 11.01 -6.23
CA HIS A 34 -5.10 11.63 -7.34
C HIS A 34 -5.45 11.02 -8.69
N SER A 35 -6.70 10.68 -8.89
CA SER A 35 -7.16 10.09 -10.17
C SER A 35 -6.35 8.83 -10.52
N GLU A 36 -6.23 7.94 -9.55
CA GLU A 36 -5.45 6.73 -9.72
C GLU A 36 -6.07 5.80 -10.76
N ALA A 37 -5.23 5.13 -11.52
CA ALA A 37 -5.64 4.15 -12.51
C ALA A 37 -4.79 2.90 -12.37
N PHE A 38 -5.42 1.74 -12.54
CA PHE A 38 -4.77 0.45 -12.39
C PHE A 38 -4.96 -0.40 -13.61
N SER A 39 -3.99 -1.28 -13.86
CA SER A 39 -4.08 -2.31 -14.90
C SER A 39 -3.43 -3.56 -14.33
N GLY A 40 -4.00 -4.73 -14.63
CA GLY A 40 -3.44 -5.98 -14.14
C GLY A 40 -4.12 -6.48 -12.89
N ASN A 41 -3.47 -7.40 -12.20
CA ASN A 41 -4.04 -8.08 -11.04
C ASN A 41 -3.07 -8.12 -9.86
N SER A 42 -3.61 -8.29 -8.64
CA SER A 42 -2.81 -8.49 -7.44
C SER A 42 -3.46 -9.51 -6.52
N ASP A 43 -3.94 -10.61 -7.10
CA ASP A 43 -4.67 -11.64 -6.34
C ASP A 43 -3.83 -12.85 -5.99
N LYS A 44 -2.84 -13.16 -6.80
CA LYS A 44 -2.05 -14.37 -6.64
C LYS A 44 -0.57 -14.05 -6.67
N LEU A 45 0.22 -14.92 -6.06
CA LEU A 45 1.67 -14.77 -6.11
C LEU A 45 2.12 -14.63 -7.55
N ASN A 46 3.02 -13.70 -7.78
CA ASN A 46 3.60 -13.37 -9.10
C ASN A 46 2.68 -12.55 -10.01
N ASP A 47 1.46 -12.22 -9.56
CA ASP A 47 0.64 -11.29 -10.32
C ASP A 47 1.33 -9.93 -10.39
N GLU A 48 1.08 -9.22 -11.48
CA GLU A 48 1.65 -7.89 -11.69
C GLU A 48 0.54 -6.90 -11.99
N PHE A 49 0.70 -5.68 -11.50
CA PHE A 49 -0.23 -4.61 -11.85
C PHE A 49 0.55 -3.32 -12.03
N THR A 50 -0.06 -2.39 -12.77
CA THR A 50 0.48 -1.05 -12.91
C THR A 50 -0.40 -0.07 -12.15
N PHE A 51 0.22 1.00 -11.68
CA PHE A 51 -0.44 2.05 -10.93
C PHE A 51 -0.02 3.39 -11.50
N ARG A 52 -1.00 4.26 -11.76
CA ARG A 52 -0.73 5.62 -12.21
C ARG A 52 -1.54 6.59 -11.36
N ALA A 53 -0.95 7.74 -11.07
CA ALA A 53 -1.63 8.78 -10.32
C ALA A 53 -1.13 10.13 -10.80
N GLY A 54 -1.95 11.19 -10.59
CA GLY A 54 -1.56 12.53 -10.93
C GLY A 54 -1.28 12.71 -12.41
N ASP A 55 -2.20 12.27 -13.28
CA ASP A 55 -2.02 12.33 -14.73
C ASP A 55 -0.75 11.61 -15.18
N SER A 56 -0.50 10.46 -14.55
CA SER A 56 0.66 9.62 -14.85
C SER A 56 1.99 10.22 -14.44
N ALA A 57 1.97 11.26 -13.60
CA ALA A 57 3.22 11.77 -13.03
C ALA A 57 3.87 10.72 -12.13
N HIS A 58 3.06 9.83 -11.56
CA HIS A 58 3.53 8.74 -10.71
C HIS A 58 3.11 7.43 -11.36
N TYR A 59 4.06 6.70 -11.90
CA TYR A 59 3.80 5.41 -12.52
C TYR A 59 4.67 4.34 -11.88
N THR A 60 4.07 3.20 -11.54
CA THR A 60 4.82 2.03 -11.08
C THR A 60 4.22 0.76 -11.64
N LYS A 61 5.07 -0.25 -11.80
CA LYS A 61 4.64 -1.62 -12.06
C LYS A 61 5.13 -2.46 -10.89
N GLN A 62 4.24 -3.27 -10.34
CA GLN A 62 4.55 -4.01 -9.13
C GLN A 62 4.19 -5.47 -9.28
N LYS A 63 5.02 -6.33 -8.69
CA LYS A 63 4.85 -7.77 -8.71
C LYS A 63 4.62 -8.28 -7.30
N LEU A 64 3.62 -9.12 -7.13
CA LEU A 64 3.30 -9.70 -5.83
C LEU A 64 4.29 -10.81 -5.52
N VAL A 65 5.22 -10.56 -4.61
CA VAL A 65 6.33 -11.48 -4.34
C VAL A 65 6.19 -12.22 -3.01
N ALA A 66 5.29 -11.78 -2.12
CA ALA A 66 5.01 -12.52 -0.89
C ALA A 66 3.52 -12.43 -0.62
N LEU A 67 2.90 -13.57 -0.34
CA LEU A 67 1.46 -13.64 -0.10
C LEU A 67 1.24 -14.76 0.92
N ILE A 68 1.17 -14.37 2.19
CA ILE A 68 0.94 -15.31 3.28
C ILE A 68 -0.41 -14.95 3.88
N PRO A 69 -1.43 -15.80 3.71
CA PRO A 69 -2.79 -15.45 4.13
C PRO A 69 -2.85 -14.96 5.57
N ASP A 70 -3.52 -13.85 5.76
CA ASP A 70 -3.77 -13.21 7.05
C ASP A 70 -2.52 -12.72 7.75
N LYS A 71 -1.35 -12.76 7.09
CA LYS A 71 -0.09 -12.40 7.75
C LYS A 71 0.78 -11.43 6.98
N LYS A 72 0.90 -11.58 5.65
CA LYS A 72 1.88 -10.76 4.93
C LYS A 72 1.55 -10.61 3.47
N ILE A 73 1.72 -9.40 2.96
CA ILE A 73 1.63 -9.11 1.52
C ILE A 73 2.80 -8.21 1.17
N THR A 74 3.56 -8.58 0.14
CA THR A 74 4.68 -7.76 -0.31
C THR A 74 4.66 -7.65 -1.83
N TRP A 75 4.79 -6.43 -2.32
CA TRP A 75 4.95 -6.14 -3.74
C TRP A 75 6.35 -5.60 -4.00
N LEU A 76 6.98 -6.09 -5.06
CA LEU A 76 8.25 -5.55 -5.53
C LEU A 76 7.96 -4.57 -6.66
N VAL A 77 8.50 -3.36 -6.55
CA VAL A 77 8.37 -2.38 -7.62
C VAL A 77 9.39 -2.74 -8.69
N THR A 78 8.89 -3.24 -9.82
CA THR A 78 9.76 -3.68 -10.91
C THR A 78 10.05 -2.57 -11.91
N GLU A 79 9.17 -1.58 -12.00
CA GLU A 79 9.36 -0.41 -12.86
C GLU A 79 8.79 0.80 -12.17
N SER A 80 9.39 1.95 -12.37
CA SER A 80 8.82 3.19 -11.87
C SER A 80 9.21 4.34 -12.78
N LYS A 81 8.33 5.33 -12.81
CA LYS A 81 8.58 6.57 -13.52
C LYS A 81 7.88 7.69 -12.76
N LEU A 82 8.66 8.45 -12.02
CA LEU A 82 8.16 9.55 -11.19
C LEU A 82 8.63 10.84 -11.85
N THR A 83 7.76 11.46 -12.65
CA THR A 83 8.18 12.60 -13.49
C THR A 83 8.43 13.86 -12.69
N PHE A 84 8.05 13.88 -11.41
CA PHE A 84 8.22 15.05 -10.55
C PHE A 84 9.57 15.06 -9.81
N VAL A 85 10.45 14.10 -10.07
CA VAL A 85 11.80 14.08 -9.51
C VAL A 85 12.80 13.81 -10.62
N GLU A 86 14.07 14.10 -10.35
CA GLU A 86 15.12 13.90 -11.36
C GLU A 86 15.40 12.41 -11.57
N ASN A 87 15.53 11.68 -10.49
CA ASN A 87 15.75 10.23 -10.61
C ASN A 87 14.39 9.54 -10.68
N GLN A 88 13.83 9.50 -11.89
CA GLN A 88 12.46 9.04 -12.07
C GLN A 88 12.26 7.56 -11.76
N THR A 89 13.33 6.78 -11.72
CA THR A 89 13.24 5.34 -11.45
C THR A 89 13.66 4.98 -10.03
N GLU A 90 13.67 5.95 -9.13
CA GLU A 90 14.21 5.68 -7.78
C GLU A 90 13.36 4.68 -6.96
N TRP A 91 12.13 4.42 -7.34
CA TRP A 91 11.31 3.41 -6.68
C TRP A 91 11.59 2.00 -7.19
N THR A 92 12.23 1.87 -8.35
CA THR A 92 12.50 0.55 -8.92
C THR A 92 13.39 -0.25 -7.99
N GLY A 93 12.97 -1.47 -7.67
CA GLY A 93 13.69 -2.33 -6.74
C GLY A 93 13.28 -2.18 -5.29
N THR A 94 12.42 -1.22 -4.98
CA THR A 94 11.92 -1.09 -3.60
C THR A 94 10.75 -2.04 -3.40
N LYS A 95 10.37 -2.26 -2.13
CA LYS A 95 9.30 -3.19 -1.79
C LYS A 95 8.27 -2.51 -0.92
N ILE A 96 7.02 -2.83 -1.17
CA ILE A 96 5.89 -2.32 -0.41
C ILE A 96 5.31 -3.51 0.35
N SER A 97 5.38 -3.47 1.68
CA SER A 97 5.02 -4.61 2.52
C SER A 97 3.97 -4.26 3.56
N PHE A 98 3.09 -5.22 3.81
CA PHE A 98 2.13 -5.14 4.90
C PHE A 98 2.30 -6.38 5.77
N ASP A 99 2.50 -6.17 7.08
CA ASP A 99 2.58 -7.24 8.05
C ASP A 99 1.36 -7.17 8.95
N ILE A 100 0.66 -8.29 9.09
CA ILE A 100 -0.61 -8.37 9.82
C ILE A 100 -0.44 -9.27 11.01
N SER A 101 -0.87 -8.83 12.19
CA SER A 101 -0.78 -9.64 13.40
C SER A 101 -1.93 -9.26 14.34
N LYS A 102 -2.09 -10.05 15.40
CA LYS A 102 -3.05 -9.73 16.44
C LYS A 102 -2.34 -9.00 17.56
N GLU A 103 -2.99 -7.99 18.10
CA GLU A 103 -2.45 -7.28 19.25
C GLU A 103 -3.62 -6.96 20.19
N ASN A 104 -3.66 -7.65 21.32
CA ASN A 104 -4.79 -7.58 22.24
C ASN A 104 -6.03 -7.98 21.47
N ASN A 105 -7.07 -7.36 21.40
CA ASN A 105 -8.26 -7.80 20.68
C ASN A 105 -8.38 -7.11 19.32
N LYS A 106 -7.27 -6.54 18.83
CA LYS A 106 -7.28 -5.83 17.57
C LYS A 106 -6.34 -6.47 16.57
N THR A 107 -6.48 -6.07 15.32
CA THR A 107 -5.55 -6.46 14.27
C THR A 107 -4.57 -5.32 14.04
N LYS A 108 -3.30 -5.65 14.05
CA LYS A 108 -2.23 -4.69 13.82
C LYS A 108 -1.73 -4.85 12.39
N ILE A 109 -1.72 -3.75 11.65
CA ILE A 109 -1.23 -3.71 10.28
C ILE A 109 -0.02 -2.78 10.25
N VAL A 110 1.14 -3.32 9.91
CA VAL A 110 2.35 -2.51 9.77
C VAL A 110 2.67 -2.38 8.30
N PHE A 111 2.60 -1.17 7.79
CA PHE A 111 2.96 -0.86 6.41
C PHE A 111 4.41 -0.38 6.37
N THR A 112 5.19 -0.90 5.43
CA THR A 112 6.57 -0.47 5.24
C THR A 112 6.86 -0.38 3.75
N HIS A 113 7.41 0.76 3.32
CA HIS A 113 7.94 0.87 1.98
C HIS A 113 9.46 0.76 2.08
N GLU A 114 9.97 -0.46 1.90
CA GLU A 114 11.40 -0.72 2.02
C GLU A 114 12.13 -0.06 0.86
N GLY A 115 13.05 0.81 1.20
CA GLY A 115 13.77 1.59 0.21
C GLY A 115 13.30 3.02 0.10
N LEU A 116 12.14 3.36 0.67
CA LEU A 116 11.70 4.75 0.71
C LEU A 116 12.31 5.40 1.94
N VAL A 117 13.44 6.02 1.73
CA VAL A 117 14.27 6.58 2.80
C VAL A 117 14.45 8.08 2.55
N PRO A 118 14.86 8.86 3.59
CA PRO A 118 14.98 10.31 3.43
C PRO A 118 15.88 10.77 2.30
N GLU A 119 16.81 9.93 1.86
CA GLU A 119 17.71 10.27 0.75
C GLU A 119 17.02 10.29 -0.61
N LEU A 120 15.85 9.67 -0.75
CA LEU A 120 15.14 9.69 -2.02
C LEU A 120 14.50 11.05 -2.26
N GLU A 121 14.52 11.49 -3.52
CA GLU A 121 13.99 12.80 -3.87
C GLU A 121 12.51 12.94 -3.55
N CYS A 122 11.74 11.87 -3.74
CA CYS A 122 10.30 11.95 -3.50
C CYS A 122 9.91 11.80 -2.03
N TYR A 123 10.86 11.52 -1.14
CA TYR A 123 10.52 11.18 0.24
C TYR A 123 9.52 12.14 0.87
N ASN A 124 9.77 13.45 0.76
CA ASN A 124 8.91 14.45 1.36
C ASN A 124 7.56 14.59 0.68
N SER A 125 7.43 14.13 -0.57
CA SER A 125 6.16 14.13 -1.28
C SER A 125 5.43 12.81 -1.12
N CYS A 126 6.16 11.71 -1.11
CA CYS A 126 5.55 10.39 -1.11
C CYS A 126 5.10 9.94 0.27
N THR A 127 5.79 10.35 1.35
CA THR A 127 5.40 9.90 2.67
C THR A 127 4.07 10.47 3.13
N PRO A 128 3.74 11.75 2.89
CA PRO A 128 2.39 12.22 3.20
C PRO A 128 1.32 11.51 2.40
N ALA A 129 1.61 11.20 1.13
CA ALA A 129 0.65 10.47 0.30
C ALA A 129 0.41 9.07 0.85
N TRP A 130 1.49 8.35 1.22
CA TRP A 130 1.33 7.05 1.85
C TRP A 130 0.50 7.13 3.12
N THR A 131 0.77 8.16 3.94
CA THR A 131 0.01 8.33 5.17
C THR A 131 -1.47 8.48 4.89
N GLN A 132 -1.84 9.26 3.86
CA GLN A 132 -3.24 9.40 3.50
C GLN A 132 -3.84 8.09 3.00
N TYR A 133 -3.12 7.37 2.13
CA TYR A 133 -3.64 6.10 1.62
C TYR A 133 -3.84 5.09 2.75
N ILE A 134 -2.89 4.99 3.66
CA ILE A 134 -2.94 3.97 4.69
C ILE A 134 -3.85 4.39 5.84
N GLN A 135 -3.66 5.61 6.38
CA GLN A 135 -4.41 6.03 7.56
C GLN A 135 -5.84 6.46 7.25
N GLU A 136 -6.13 6.81 6.01
CA GLU A 136 -7.46 7.27 5.63
C GLU A 136 -8.15 6.31 4.68
N ARG A 137 -7.55 6.04 3.52
CA ARG A 137 -8.25 5.27 2.49
C ARG A 137 -8.35 3.79 2.85
N LEU A 138 -7.27 3.20 3.32
CA LEU A 138 -7.31 1.79 3.73
C LEU A 138 -8.24 1.60 4.92
N LEU A 139 -8.15 2.49 5.90
CA LEU A 139 -9.02 2.40 7.06
C LEU A 139 -10.49 2.50 6.67
N LEU A 140 -10.84 3.43 5.77
CA LEU A 140 -12.21 3.54 5.27
C LEU A 140 -12.63 2.27 4.55
N SER A 141 -11.76 1.69 3.75
CA SER A 141 -12.05 0.45 3.04
C SER A 141 -12.38 -0.67 4.00
N LEU A 142 -11.62 -0.77 5.09
CA LEU A 142 -11.85 -1.78 6.12
C LEU A 142 -13.18 -1.56 6.81
N ILE A 143 -13.45 -0.33 7.20
CA ILE A 143 -14.69 0.00 7.91
C ILE A 143 -15.90 -0.29 7.05
N LYS A 144 -15.85 0.07 5.78
CA LYS A 144 -16.98 -0.14 4.88
C LYS A 144 -17.31 -1.61 4.67
N LYS A 145 -16.31 -2.48 4.78
CA LYS A 145 -16.51 -3.91 4.57
C LYS A 145 -16.82 -4.66 5.83
N SER A 146 -16.82 -3.97 6.98
CA SER A 146 -17.09 -4.63 8.24
C SER A 146 -18.55 -5.03 8.32
N PRO A 147 -18.85 -6.31 8.66
CA PRO A 147 -20.22 -6.75 8.79
C PRO A 147 -20.93 -6.13 9.99
N PHE A 148 -20.21 -5.49 10.88
CA PHE A 148 -20.79 -4.91 12.08
C PHE A 148 -21.21 -3.47 11.92
N LEU A 149 -20.94 -2.87 10.76
CA LEU A 149 -21.35 -1.50 10.52
C LEU A 149 -22.60 -1.46 9.68
N PRO A 150 -23.55 -0.60 10.04
CA PRO A 150 -24.76 -0.46 9.22
C PRO A 150 -24.37 0.09 7.85
N GLU A 151 -25.12 -0.34 6.86
CA GLU A 151 -24.95 0.20 5.54
C GLU A 151 -25.42 1.64 5.52
N ASN A 152 -24.61 2.49 4.98
CA ASN A 152 -25.00 3.89 4.80
C ASN A 152 -25.56 4.07 3.42
N LYS A 153 -26.78 4.48 3.41
CA LYS A 153 -27.50 4.59 2.14
C LYS A 153 -27.38 5.98 1.58
#